data_c759883776936cea7c4c9c77250aab44
#
_entry.id   c759883776936cea7c4c9c77250aab44
#
_cell.length_a   1.000
_cell.length_b   1.000
_cell.length_c   1.000
_cell.angle_alpha   90.00
_cell.angle_beta   90.00
_cell.angle_gamma   90.00
#
_symmetry.space_group_name_H-M   'P 1'
#
loop_
_entity.id
_entity.type
_entity.pdbx_description
1 polymer ?
#
loop_
_entity_poly.entity_id
_entity_poly.type
_entity_poly.pdbx_seq_one_letter_code
_entity_poly.pdbx_strand_id
1 'polypeptide(L)'
;MSSPRFLVGIDLGTTNTVVAFCELSDALEQAPIEIFPVDQLIGPGEVVRRPLLPSFRYHPSHGQFTDSDLTLPWSSELVEGDLPQVIIGEWARDLG
;
A
#
# COMPACT_ATOMS: atom_id res chain seq x y z
N MET A 1 -4.57 22.13 -18.36
CA MET A 1 -3.63 21.38 -17.53
C MET A 1 -3.78 21.79 -16.08
N SER A 2 -4.04 20.87 -15.20
CA SER A 2 -4.23 21.20 -13.78
C SER A 2 -2.86 21.35 -13.09
N SER A 3 -2.80 22.26 -12.13
CA SER A 3 -1.60 22.43 -11.30
C SER A 3 -1.49 21.28 -10.29
N PRO A 4 -0.28 20.88 -9.90
CA PRO A 4 -0.11 19.93 -8.81
C PRO A 4 -0.77 20.44 -7.53
N ARG A 5 -1.42 19.55 -6.79
CA ARG A 5 -2.12 19.90 -5.55
C ARG A 5 -1.40 19.39 -4.31
N PHE A 6 -0.60 18.36 -4.46
CA PHE A 6 0.04 17.70 -3.32
C PHE A 6 1.53 17.50 -3.58
N LEU A 7 2.28 17.56 -2.49
CA LEU A 7 3.67 17.11 -2.44
C LEU A 7 3.66 15.78 -1.70
N VAL A 8 4.25 14.75 -2.30
CA VAL A 8 4.26 13.40 -1.75
C VAL A 8 5.69 12.96 -1.50
N GLY A 9 5.94 12.44 -0.31
CA GLY A 9 7.21 11.82 0.04
C GLY A 9 7.02 10.36 0.39
N ILE A 10 7.96 9.53 -0.05
CA ILE A 10 7.94 8.10 0.26
C ILE A 10 9.26 7.73 0.92
N ASP A 11 9.16 7.15 2.11
CA ASP A 11 10.31 6.60 2.82
C ASP A 11 10.29 5.08 2.69
N LEU A 12 11.19 4.55 1.87
CA LEU A 12 11.32 3.12 1.63
C LEU A 12 12.32 2.55 2.63
N GLY A 13 11.85 2.28 3.85
CA GLY A 13 12.69 1.70 4.88
C GLY A 13 12.85 0.20 4.73
N THR A 14 13.84 -0.36 5.41
CA THR A 14 14.07 -1.82 5.42
C THR A 14 13.01 -2.56 6.22
N THR A 15 12.42 -1.90 7.21
CA THR A 15 11.40 -2.48 8.08
C THR A 15 10.00 -2.03 7.68
N ASN A 16 9.82 -0.75 7.41
CA ASN A 16 8.53 -0.17 7.05
C ASN A 16 8.69 0.85 5.93
N THR A 17 7.64 0.97 5.14
CA THR A 17 7.50 2.03 4.12
C THR A 17 6.42 2.99 4.59
N VAL A 18 6.66 4.28 4.46
CA VAL A 18 5.72 5.33 4.86
C VAL A 18 5.51 6.29 3.70
N VAL A 19 4.25 6.65 3.46
CA VAL A 19 3.89 7.67 2.48
C VAL A 19 3.36 8.88 3.24
N ALA A 20 3.98 10.03 3.00
CA ALA A 20 3.57 11.29 3.59
C ALA A 20 3.19 12.28 2.50
N PHE A 21 2.31 13.19 2.81
CA PHE A 21 1.89 14.21 1.85
C PHE A 21 1.55 15.51 2.56
N CYS A 22 1.59 16.60 1.79
CA CYS A 22 1.01 17.86 2.21
C CYS A 22 0.32 18.51 1.01
N GLU A 23 -0.71 19.28 1.30
CA GLU A 23 -1.41 20.04 0.27
C GLU A 23 -0.61 21.28 -0.09
N LEU A 24 -0.40 21.50 -1.40
CA LEU A 24 0.32 22.66 -1.89
C LEU A 24 -0.57 23.90 -1.78
N SER A 25 -0.03 24.94 -1.14
CA SER A 25 -0.69 26.22 -0.99
C SER A 25 0.35 27.33 -0.92
N ASP A 26 -0.09 28.58 -0.94
CA ASP A 26 0.80 29.73 -0.80
C ASP A 26 1.51 29.77 0.56
N ALA A 27 0.95 29.08 1.56
CA ALA A 27 1.53 28.98 2.89
C ALA A 27 2.18 27.60 3.10
N LEU A 28 2.95 27.11 2.12
CA LEU A 28 3.55 25.79 2.15
C LEU A 28 4.39 25.53 3.41
N GLU A 29 5.10 26.55 3.90
CA GLU A 29 5.93 26.42 5.11
C GLU A 29 5.11 26.07 6.35
N GLN A 30 3.81 26.34 6.32
CA GLN A 30 2.89 26.06 7.42
C GLN A 30 1.96 24.90 7.13
N ALA A 31 2.08 24.29 5.94
CA ALA A 31 1.23 23.17 5.56
C ALA A 31 1.55 21.96 6.44
N PRO A 32 0.56 21.32 7.05
CA PRO A 32 0.81 20.13 7.84
C PRO A 32 1.23 18.97 6.94
N ILE A 33 2.17 18.18 7.43
CA ILE A 33 2.55 16.92 6.78
C ILE A 33 1.69 15.82 7.38
N GLU A 34 1.00 15.09 6.52
CA GLU A 34 0.12 14.02 6.93
C GLU A 34 0.64 12.68 6.42
N ILE A 35 0.38 11.63 7.19
CA ILE A 35 0.72 10.27 6.78
C ILE A 35 -0.45 9.72 5.96
N PHE A 36 -0.16 9.22 4.76
CA PHE A 36 -1.14 8.57 3.93
C PHE A 36 -1.28 7.11 4.38
N PRO A 37 -2.45 6.72 4.89
CA PRO A 37 -2.65 5.31 5.30
C PRO A 37 -2.75 4.42 4.07
N VAL A 38 -2.10 3.26 4.12
CA VAL A 38 -2.03 2.32 3.02
C VAL A 38 -2.98 1.16 3.27
N ASP A 39 -3.86 0.90 2.30
CA ASP A 39 -4.71 -0.28 2.33
C ASP A 39 -3.85 -1.51 2.11
N GLN A 40 -3.96 -2.49 3.01
CA GLN A 40 -3.16 -3.70 2.95
C GLN A 40 -3.91 -4.87 3.54
N LEU A 41 -3.54 -6.06 3.11
CA LEU A 41 -4.11 -7.30 3.63
C LEU A 41 -3.49 -7.63 4.99
N ILE A 42 -4.34 -8.06 5.91
CA ILE A 42 -3.92 -8.62 7.21
C ILE A 42 -4.32 -10.09 7.36
N GLY A 43 -5.05 -10.62 6.40
CA GLY A 43 -5.51 -11.99 6.35
C GLY A 43 -6.25 -12.23 5.04
N PRO A 44 -6.78 -13.45 4.81
CA PRO A 44 -7.51 -13.76 3.57
C PRO A 44 -8.72 -12.84 3.39
N GLY A 45 -8.71 -12.00 2.36
CA GLY A 45 -9.79 -11.09 2.05
C GLY A 45 -10.01 -9.96 3.06
N GLU A 46 -9.12 -9.82 4.04
CA GLU A 46 -9.23 -8.80 5.08
C GLU A 46 -8.31 -7.62 4.78
N VAL A 47 -8.89 -6.49 4.40
CA VAL A 47 -8.16 -5.27 4.06
C VAL A 47 -8.33 -4.26 5.18
N VAL A 48 -7.23 -3.67 5.63
CA VAL A 48 -7.23 -2.58 6.60
C VAL A 48 -6.35 -1.46 6.11
N ARG A 49 -6.54 -0.29 6.69
CA ARG A 49 -5.77 0.91 6.43
C ARG A 49 -4.80 1.14 7.58
N ARG A 50 -3.49 1.21 7.29
CA ARG A 50 -2.45 1.40 8.29
C ARG A 50 -1.51 2.52 7.90
N PRO A 51 -1.00 3.29 8.86
CA PRO A 51 -0.02 4.34 8.57
C PRO A 51 1.34 3.80 8.15
N LEU A 52 1.67 2.57 8.52
CA LEU A 52 2.94 1.92 8.16
C LEU A 52 2.65 0.73 7.25
N LEU A 53 3.44 0.61 6.21
CA LEU A 53 3.44 -0.58 5.36
C LEU A 53 4.72 -1.36 5.66
N PRO A 54 4.64 -2.52 6.36
CA PRO A 54 5.82 -3.35 6.56
C PRO A 54 6.47 -3.70 5.21
N SER A 55 7.78 -3.52 5.12
CA SER A 55 8.55 -3.72 3.89
C SER A 55 8.81 -5.20 3.67
N PHE A 56 7.74 -5.98 3.59
CA PHE A 56 7.77 -7.43 3.43
C PHE A 56 6.99 -7.84 2.19
N ARG A 57 7.49 -8.88 1.55
CA ARG A 57 6.89 -9.44 0.37
C ARG A 57 6.84 -10.96 0.53
N TYR A 58 5.66 -11.53 0.30
CA TYR A 58 5.45 -12.97 0.39
C TYR A 58 4.94 -13.50 -0.93
N HIS A 59 5.55 -14.57 -1.41
CA HIS A 59 5.15 -15.25 -2.64
C HIS A 59 4.42 -16.54 -2.27
N PRO A 60 3.08 -16.57 -2.37
CA PRO A 60 2.34 -17.78 -2.05
C PRO A 60 2.71 -18.94 -2.96
N SER A 61 2.61 -20.15 -2.43
CA SER A 61 2.70 -21.36 -3.23
C SER A 61 1.48 -21.46 -4.14
N HIS A 62 1.64 -22.15 -5.27
CA HIS A 62 0.53 -22.35 -6.20
C HIS A 62 -0.65 -23.00 -5.47
N GLY A 63 -1.82 -22.38 -5.56
CA GLY A 63 -3.04 -22.87 -4.92
C GLY A 63 -3.14 -22.61 -3.41
N GLN A 64 -2.18 -21.91 -2.81
CA GLN A 64 -2.22 -21.59 -1.37
C GLN A 64 -3.38 -20.68 -1.01
N PHE A 65 -3.64 -19.68 -1.85
CA PHE A 65 -4.74 -18.72 -1.66
C PHE A 65 -5.56 -18.57 -2.93
N THR A 66 -6.81 -18.16 -2.77
CA THR A 66 -7.68 -17.81 -3.91
C THR A 66 -7.49 -16.35 -4.28
N ASP A 67 -7.95 -15.97 -5.46
CA ASP A 67 -7.87 -14.57 -5.90
C ASP A 67 -8.66 -13.65 -4.95
N SER A 68 -9.80 -14.11 -4.43
CA SER A 68 -10.58 -13.32 -3.48
C SER A 68 -9.87 -13.12 -2.14
N ASP A 69 -9.01 -14.04 -1.74
CA ASP A 69 -8.21 -13.89 -0.53
C ASP A 69 -7.19 -12.74 -0.64
N LEU A 70 -6.78 -12.42 -1.87
CA LEU A 70 -5.72 -11.45 -2.16
C LEU A 70 -6.24 -10.15 -2.75
N THR A 71 -7.55 -9.97 -2.83
CA THR A 71 -8.15 -8.79 -3.45
C THR A 71 -7.93 -7.53 -2.61
N LEU A 72 -7.42 -6.50 -3.25
CA LEU A 72 -7.27 -5.16 -2.70
C LEU A 72 -8.23 -4.20 -3.43
N PRO A 73 -8.52 -3.01 -2.86
CA PRO A 73 -9.49 -2.09 -3.47
C PRO A 73 -9.20 -1.72 -4.92
N TRP A 74 -7.93 -1.73 -5.33
CA TRP A 74 -7.53 -1.39 -6.70
C TRP A 74 -7.34 -2.62 -7.60
N SER A 75 -7.54 -3.83 -7.10
CA SER A 75 -7.24 -5.06 -7.86
C SER A 75 -8.12 -5.21 -9.10
N SER A 76 -9.34 -4.69 -9.09
CA SER A 76 -10.26 -4.78 -10.22
C SER A 76 -9.79 -4.02 -11.47
N GLU A 77 -8.83 -3.11 -11.32
CA GLU A 77 -8.26 -2.34 -12.42
C GLU A 77 -7.11 -3.07 -13.11
N LEU A 78 -6.67 -4.18 -12.55
CA LEU A 78 -5.55 -4.96 -13.07
C LEU A 78 -6.05 -6.02 -14.05
N VAL A 79 -5.22 -6.35 -15.03
CA VAL A 79 -5.51 -7.41 -15.98
C VAL A 79 -5.45 -8.76 -15.28
N GLU A 80 -6.56 -9.51 -15.36
CA GLU A 80 -6.63 -10.82 -14.70
C GLU A 80 -5.69 -11.84 -15.36
N GLY A 81 -5.14 -12.69 -14.52
CA GLY A 81 -4.42 -13.89 -14.93
C GLY A 81 -2.95 -13.72 -15.27
N ASP A 82 -2.49 -12.50 -15.53
CA ASP A 82 -1.12 -12.25 -15.97
C ASP A 82 -0.18 -11.79 -14.86
N LEU A 83 -0.73 -11.48 -13.67
CA LEU A 83 0.08 -10.97 -12.57
C LEU A 83 0.39 -12.11 -11.59
N PRO A 84 1.66 -12.21 -11.13
CA PRO A 84 1.99 -13.18 -10.09
C PRO A 84 1.27 -12.82 -8.80
N GLN A 85 0.86 -13.83 -8.04
CA GLN A 85 0.30 -13.62 -6.72
C GLN A 85 1.41 -13.18 -5.78
N VAL A 86 1.22 -12.04 -5.15
CA VAL A 86 2.17 -11.47 -4.20
C VAL A 86 1.40 -10.80 -3.08
N ILE A 87 1.83 -11.01 -1.86
CA ILE A 87 1.31 -10.34 -0.69
C ILE A 87 2.37 -9.37 -0.20
N ILE A 88 1.96 -8.14 0.11
CA ILE A 88 2.86 -7.09 0.58
C ILE A 88 2.28 -6.52 1.87
N GLY A 89 3.15 -6.21 2.83
CA GLY A 89 2.77 -5.49 4.04
C GLY A 89 2.64 -6.38 5.25
N GLU A 90 1.65 -6.08 6.10
CA GLU A 90 1.50 -6.69 7.42
C GLU A 90 1.30 -8.21 7.35
N TRP A 91 0.41 -8.67 6.49
CA TRP A 91 0.16 -10.11 6.35
C TRP A 91 1.38 -10.84 5.81
N ALA A 92 2.10 -10.23 4.86
CA ALA A 92 3.34 -10.82 4.35
C ALA A 92 4.37 -11.02 5.45
N ARG A 93 4.49 -10.04 6.34
CA ARG A 93 5.38 -10.13 7.50
C ARG A 93 4.97 -11.29 8.42
N ASP A 94 3.67 -11.45 8.66
CA ASP A 94 3.16 -12.48 9.57
C ASP A 94 3.28 -13.88 8.99
N LEU A 95 3.24 -14.01 7.66
CA LEU A 95 3.39 -15.29 6.96
C LEU A 95 4.86 -15.73 6.85
N GLY A 96 5.76 -14.76 6.86
CA GLY A 96 7.20 -15.00 6.63
C GLY A 96 8.00 -15.55 7.81
#